data_50df394d8f39623397ef46ab9ba66782
#
_entry.id   50df394d8f39623397ef46ab9ba66782
#
_cell.length_a   1.000
_cell.length_b   1.000
_cell.length_c   1.000
_cell.angle_alpha   90.00
_cell.angle_beta   90.00
_cell.angle_gamma   90.00
#
_symmetry.space_group_name_H-M   'P 1'
#
loop_
_entity.id
_entity.type
_entity.pdbx_description
1 polymer ?
#
loop_
_entity_poly.entity_id
_entity_poly.type
_entity_poly.pdbx_seq_one_letter_code
_entity_poly.pdbx_strand_id
1 'polypeptide(L)'
;MKIDSQAIRGFFQKNERCVEGVYYATSRLLKYVAFSILRNEGRAQEIVMETYLKAWNSSYSKDVSFVSWLCSIAKNLSLDDLRKSPSCEELTEDRGSNSSYSTLWEELENLLSPLEFNVLIERAYFELSFKEIASLNQLSSSSSARGIYKRAREKSKASLKEYRP
;
A
#
# COMPACT_ATOMS: atom_id res chain seq x y z
N MET A 1 -0.52 -9.43 -7.00
CA MET A 1 0.74 -10.02 -6.47
C MET A 1 0.40 -11.26 -5.68
N LYS A 2 0.98 -12.43 -6.02
CA LYS A 2 0.72 -13.69 -5.29
C LYS A 2 2.04 -14.17 -4.67
N ILE A 3 2.02 -14.39 -3.38
CA ILE A 3 3.12 -15.03 -2.65
C ILE A 3 2.77 -16.51 -2.52
N ASP A 4 3.70 -17.38 -2.89
CA ASP A 4 3.53 -18.82 -2.84
C ASP A 4 3.36 -19.34 -1.41
N SER A 5 2.55 -20.37 -1.24
CA SER A 5 2.27 -20.99 0.06
C SER A 5 3.54 -21.53 0.75
N GLN A 6 4.54 -21.95 -0.03
CA GLN A 6 5.83 -22.37 0.50
C GLN A 6 6.62 -21.20 1.08
N ALA A 7 6.63 -20.05 0.39
CA ALA A 7 7.25 -18.81 0.88
C ALA A 7 6.58 -18.30 2.16
N ILE A 8 5.24 -18.38 2.24
CA ILE A 8 4.49 -18.00 3.44
C ILE A 8 4.86 -18.92 4.62
N ARG A 9 4.93 -20.23 4.39
CA ARG A 9 5.34 -21.18 5.45
C ARG A 9 6.76 -20.90 5.92
N GLY A 10 7.70 -20.72 4.99
CA GLY A 10 9.09 -20.40 5.30
C GLY A 10 9.24 -19.05 6.03
N PHE A 11 8.39 -18.06 5.72
CA PHE A 11 8.35 -16.78 6.43
C PHE A 11 8.03 -16.98 7.92
N PHE A 12 7.01 -17.76 8.27
CA PHE A 12 6.68 -18.05 9.67
C PHE A 12 7.73 -18.93 10.37
N GLN A 13 8.45 -19.76 9.61
CA GLN A 13 9.60 -20.54 10.11
C GLN A 13 10.87 -19.73 10.23
N LYS A 14 10.83 -18.43 9.92
CA LYS A 14 11.98 -17.50 9.90
C LYS A 14 13.12 -17.98 8.98
N ASN A 15 12.78 -18.68 7.90
CA ASN A 15 13.75 -19.05 6.89
C ASN A 15 14.22 -17.79 6.15
N GLU A 16 15.51 -17.50 6.20
CA GLU A 16 16.10 -16.26 5.70
C GLU A 16 15.71 -15.94 4.26
N ARG A 17 15.84 -16.91 3.33
CA ARG A 17 15.48 -16.71 1.92
C ARG A 17 13.99 -16.41 1.72
N CYS A 18 13.13 -17.06 2.52
CA CYS A 18 11.69 -16.83 2.42
C CYS A 18 11.30 -15.47 3.01
N VAL A 19 11.92 -15.09 4.12
CA VAL A 19 11.74 -13.76 4.74
C VAL A 19 12.18 -12.66 3.77
N GLU A 20 13.36 -12.80 3.20
CA GLU A 20 13.90 -11.87 2.20
C GLU A 20 12.99 -11.77 0.97
N GLY A 21 12.55 -12.89 0.42
CA GLY A 21 11.61 -12.93 -0.71
C GLY A 21 10.28 -12.25 -0.42
N VAL A 22 9.71 -12.48 0.77
CA VAL A 22 8.49 -11.80 1.21
C VAL A 22 8.73 -10.30 1.39
N TYR A 23 9.86 -9.92 1.98
CA TYR A 23 10.24 -8.51 2.15
C TYR A 23 10.32 -7.78 0.82
N TYR A 24 11.09 -8.28 -0.15
CA TYR A 24 11.21 -7.64 -1.47
C TYR A 24 9.88 -7.57 -2.21
N ALA A 25 9.03 -8.58 -2.04
CA ALA A 25 7.73 -8.59 -2.70
C ALA A 25 6.72 -7.61 -2.08
N THR A 26 6.80 -7.31 -0.78
CA THR A 26 5.72 -6.59 -0.06
C THR A 26 6.12 -5.26 0.54
N SER A 27 7.41 -5.01 0.81
CA SER A 27 7.87 -3.81 1.53
C SER A 27 7.43 -2.50 0.88
N ARG A 28 7.49 -2.40 -0.45
CA ARG A 28 7.06 -1.19 -1.19
C ARG A 28 5.57 -0.91 -1.00
N LEU A 29 4.74 -1.96 -1.04
CA LEU A 29 3.30 -1.81 -0.82
C LEU A 29 3.00 -1.44 0.64
N LEU A 30 3.65 -2.09 1.60
CA LEU A 30 3.48 -1.77 3.02
C LEU A 30 3.91 -0.34 3.34
N LYS A 31 5.05 0.11 2.78
CA LYS A 31 5.52 1.49 2.89
C LYS A 31 4.50 2.47 2.29
N TYR A 32 3.96 2.17 1.11
CA TYR A 32 2.90 2.98 0.49
C TYR A 32 1.66 3.08 1.39
N VAL A 33 1.18 1.95 1.94
CA VAL A 33 0.02 1.94 2.86
C VAL A 33 0.29 2.79 4.11
N ALA A 34 1.46 2.64 4.72
CA ALA A 34 1.84 3.42 5.90
C ALA A 34 1.99 4.91 5.57
N PHE A 35 2.67 5.24 4.48
CA PHE A 35 2.88 6.61 4.04
C PHE A 35 1.57 7.33 3.68
N SER A 36 0.61 6.64 3.08
CA SER A 36 -0.71 7.22 2.75
C SER A 36 -1.45 7.75 3.99
N ILE A 37 -1.14 7.18 5.17
CA ILE A 37 -1.76 7.55 6.45
C ILE A 37 -0.88 8.55 7.21
N LEU A 38 0.42 8.28 7.33
CA LEU A 38 1.33 9.02 8.20
C LEU A 38 1.94 10.26 7.52
N ARG A 39 2.01 10.27 6.19
CA ARG A 39 2.66 11.33 5.39
C ARG A 39 4.10 11.63 5.80
N ASN A 40 4.76 10.69 6.47
CA ASN A 40 6.14 10.75 6.91
C ASN A 40 6.87 9.49 6.47
N GLU A 41 7.95 9.66 5.69
CA GLU A 41 8.67 8.55 5.06
C GLU A 41 9.45 7.70 6.08
N GLY A 42 10.09 8.34 7.04
CA GLY A 42 10.84 7.65 8.11
C GLY A 42 9.93 6.78 8.95
N ARG A 43 8.81 7.32 9.42
CA ARG A 43 7.81 6.57 10.19
C ARG A 43 7.15 5.46 9.36
N ALA A 44 6.89 5.71 8.08
CA ALA A 44 6.37 4.67 7.20
C ALA A 44 7.34 3.49 7.06
N GLN A 45 8.65 3.76 7.02
CA GLN A 45 9.67 2.72 6.99
C GLN A 45 9.72 1.93 8.31
N GLU A 46 9.58 2.57 9.46
CA GLU A 46 9.48 1.92 10.77
C GLU A 46 8.27 1.00 10.84
N ILE A 47 7.10 1.46 10.40
CA ILE A 47 5.88 0.66 10.32
C ILE A 47 6.06 -0.60 9.46
N VAL A 48 6.81 -0.53 8.37
CA VAL A 48 7.13 -1.73 7.57
C VAL A 48 7.83 -2.78 8.42
N MET A 49 8.84 -2.40 9.19
CA MET A 49 9.57 -3.33 10.05
C MET A 49 8.69 -3.87 11.18
N GLU A 50 7.93 -3.00 11.85
CA GLU A 50 6.97 -3.42 12.89
C GLU A 50 5.90 -4.36 12.34
N THR A 51 5.46 -4.17 11.09
CA THR A 51 4.50 -5.05 10.44
C THR A 51 5.01 -6.49 10.36
N TYR A 52 6.27 -6.70 9.97
CA TYR A 52 6.84 -8.05 9.92
C TYR A 52 7.03 -8.65 11.31
N LEU A 53 7.48 -7.88 12.29
CA LEU A 53 7.62 -8.32 13.67
C LEU A 53 6.27 -8.74 14.26
N LYS A 54 5.23 -7.93 14.03
CA LYS A 54 3.88 -8.25 14.48
C LYS A 54 3.29 -9.47 13.75
N ALA A 55 3.56 -9.58 12.45
CA ALA A 55 3.14 -10.73 11.65
C ALA A 55 3.73 -12.05 12.17
N TRP A 56 5.00 -12.08 12.55
CA TRP A 56 5.62 -13.28 13.11
C TRP A 56 5.02 -13.74 14.45
N ASN A 57 4.48 -12.80 15.22
CA ASN A 57 3.84 -13.07 16.52
C ASN A 57 2.31 -13.22 16.42
N SER A 58 1.76 -13.23 15.20
CA SER A 58 0.32 -13.33 14.96
C SER A 58 -0.03 -14.59 14.19
N SER A 59 -1.27 -15.07 14.36
CA SER A 59 -1.79 -16.18 13.56
C SER A 59 -2.35 -15.68 12.24
N TYR A 60 -1.90 -16.29 11.16
CA TYR A 60 -2.42 -16.02 9.81
C TYR A 60 -3.50 -17.05 9.43
N SER A 61 -4.71 -16.57 9.14
CA SER A 61 -5.78 -17.38 8.55
C SER A 61 -5.69 -17.34 7.02
N LYS A 62 -5.84 -18.52 6.39
CA LYS A 62 -5.81 -18.65 4.93
C LYS A 62 -7.06 -18.11 4.22
N ASP A 63 -8.03 -17.62 4.97
CA ASP A 63 -9.29 -17.08 4.42
C ASP A 63 -9.11 -15.77 3.69
N VAL A 64 -8.03 -15.06 3.97
CA VAL A 64 -7.65 -13.81 3.31
C VAL A 64 -6.28 -13.95 2.62
N SER A 65 -6.04 -13.13 1.61
CA SER A 65 -4.73 -13.06 0.98
C SER A 65 -3.67 -12.64 1.99
N PHE A 66 -2.50 -13.30 1.97
CA PHE A 66 -1.38 -12.98 2.85
C PHE A 66 -0.93 -11.52 2.72
N VAL A 67 -0.92 -11.00 1.50
CA VAL A 67 -0.58 -9.59 1.23
C VAL A 67 -1.60 -8.65 1.86
N SER A 68 -2.91 -8.92 1.69
CA SER A 68 -3.98 -8.12 2.31
C SER A 68 -3.91 -8.16 3.83
N TRP A 69 -3.55 -9.30 4.40
CA TRP A 69 -3.38 -9.44 5.84
C TRP A 69 -2.21 -8.60 6.36
N LEU A 70 -1.05 -8.62 5.69
CA LEU A 70 0.08 -7.75 6.02
C LEU A 70 -0.29 -6.26 5.88
N CYS A 71 -1.00 -5.88 4.82
CA CYS A 71 -1.48 -4.50 4.63
C CYS A 71 -2.42 -4.06 5.76
N SER A 72 -3.28 -4.96 6.25
CA SER A 72 -4.16 -4.67 7.38
C SER A 72 -3.38 -4.43 8.68
N ILE A 73 -2.30 -5.19 8.92
CA ILE A 73 -1.40 -4.96 10.05
C ILE A 73 -0.74 -3.59 9.93
N ALA A 74 -0.14 -3.28 8.77
CA ALA A 74 0.51 -1.99 8.52
C ALA A 74 -0.45 -0.81 8.71
N LYS A 75 -1.68 -0.92 8.18
CA LYS A 75 -2.72 0.10 8.34
C LYS A 75 -3.07 0.34 9.80
N ASN A 76 -3.30 -0.73 10.57
CA ASN A 76 -3.64 -0.62 11.99
C ASN A 76 -2.49 0.01 12.79
N LEU A 77 -1.24 -0.40 12.53
CA LEU A 77 -0.06 0.19 13.17
C LEU A 77 0.06 1.68 12.83
N SER A 78 -0.15 2.06 11.58
CA SER A 78 -0.12 3.47 11.15
C SER A 78 -1.19 4.33 11.82
N LEU A 79 -2.41 3.80 11.95
CA LEU A 79 -3.50 4.49 12.65
C LEU A 79 -3.23 4.62 14.15
N ASP A 80 -2.68 3.58 14.78
CA ASP A 80 -2.31 3.62 16.20
C ASP A 80 -1.18 4.61 16.45
N ASP A 81 -0.22 4.69 15.54
CA ASP A 81 0.88 5.63 15.58
C ASP A 81 0.37 7.08 15.44
N LEU A 82 -0.51 7.34 14.48
CA LEU A 82 -1.14 8.65 14.29
C LEU A 82 -1.93 9.10 15.52
N ARG A 83 -2.60 8.18 16.22
CA ARG A 83 -3.33 8.48 17.47
C ARG A 83 -2.41 8.82 18.64
N LYS A 84 -1.22 8.21 18.70
CA LYS A 84 -0.23 8.45 19.78
C LYS A 84 0.54 9.76 19.59
N SER A 85 0.67 10.24 18.37
CA SER A 85 1.36 11.48 18.03
C SER A 85 0.38 12.49 17.43
N PRO A 86 -0.44 13.17 18.24
CA PRO A 86 -1.39 14.18 17.75
C PRO A 86 -0.71 15.51 17.36
N SER A 87 0.60 15.64 17.44
CA SER A 87 1.29 16.84 17.00
C SER A 87 1.41 16.88 15.50
N CYS A 88 0.73 17.86 14.97
CA CYS A 88 0.93 18.50 13.70
C CYS A 88 2.41 18.96 13.59
N GLU A 89 3.34 18.06 13.25
CA GLU A 89 4.60 18.52 12.68
C GLU A 89 4.31 18.81 11.22
N GLU A 90 4.46 20.09 10.87
CA GLU A 90 4.41 20.58 9.52
C GLU A 90 5.18 19.65 8.59
N LEU A 91 4.53 19.27 7.50
CA LEU A 91 5.09 18.55 6.38
C LEU A 91 6.34 19.27 5.89
N THR A 92 7.50 18.92 6.41
CA THR A 92 8.75 19.22 5.72
C THR A 92 8.80 18.30 4.53
N GLU A 93 8.55 18.89 3.37
CA GLU A 93 8.73 18.29 2.06
C GLU A 93 10.21 17.97 1.86
N ASP A 94 10.64 16.78 2.29
CA ASP A 94 11.85 16.20 1.75
C ASP A 94 11.44 15.20 0.66
N ARG A 95 11.02 15.76 -0.46
CA ARG A 95 10.83 15.03 -1.71
C ARG A 95 12.20 14.83 -2.33
N GLY A 96 12.85 13.74 -1.95
CA GLY A 96 14.01 13.23 -2.68
C GLY A 96 13.69 13.14 -4.17
N SER A 97 14.32 14.00 -4.94
CA SER A 97 14.12 14.22 -6.36
C SER A 97 14.38 12.97 -7.21
N ASN A 98 13.31 12.47 -7.84
CA ASN A 98 13.39 11.77 -9.11
C ASN A 98 12.38 12.46 -10.04
N SER A 99 12.87 13.43 -10.81
CA SER A 99 12.13 14.56 -11.35
C SER A 99 11.06 14.27 -12.41
N SER A 100 10.91 13.05 -12.87
CA SER A 100 9.92 12.73 -13.91
C SER A 100 8.68 12.00 -13.36
N TYR A 101 8.86 11.19 -12.33
CA TYR A 101 7.74 10.49 -11.68
C TYR A 101 6.99 11.37 -10.66
N SER A 102 7.66 12.38 -10.07
CA SER A 102 7.03 13.30 -9.13
C SER A 102 5.90 14.11 -9.76
N THR A 103 6.11 14.58 -11.00
CA THR A 103 5.13 15.41 -11.72
C THR A 103 3.84 14.64 -12.02
N LEU A 104 3.95 13.39 -12.51
CA LEU A 104 2.76 12.56 -12.79
C LEU A 104 1.98 12.20 -11.52
N TRP A 105 2.68 11.89 -10.42
CA TRP A 105 2.03 11.59 -9.15
C TRP A 105 1.26 12.81 -8.61
N GLU A 106 1.86 13.99 -8.65
CA GLU A 106 1.24 15.25 -8.24
C GLU A 106 0.01 15.58 -9.10
N GLU A 107 0.10 15.40 -10.41
CA GLU A 107 -1.03 15.60 -11.30
C GLU A 107 -2.19 14.63 -10.98
N LEU A 108 -1.88 13.36 -10.75
CA LEU A 108 -2.89 12.37 -10.40
C LEU A 108 -3.51 12.62 -9.02
N GLU A 109 -2.72 13.04 -8.02
CA GLU A 109 -3.22 13.43 -6.69
C GLU A 109 -4.15 14.65 -6.75
N ASN A 110 -3.85 15.62 -7.62
CA ASN A 110 -4.70 16.80 -7.81
C ASN A 110 -5.99 16.49 -8.60
N LEU A 111 -5.93 15.53 -9.53
CA LEU A 111 -7.03 15.20 -10.42
C LEU A 111 -8.04 14.24 -9.80
N LEU A 112 -7.58 13.35 -8.92
CA LEU A 112 -8.35 12.27 -8.34
C LEU A 112 -8.68 12.55 -6.87
N SER A 113 -9.85 12.07 -6.41
CA SER A 113 -10.05 12.01 -4.96
C SER A 113 -9.06 11.03 -4.32
N PRO A 114 -8.74 11.19 -3.01
CA PRO A 114 -7.79 10.30 -2.32
C PRO A 114 -8.13 8.82 -2.48
N LEU A 115 -9.41 8.47 -2.46
CA LEU A 115 -9.85 7.09 -2.64
C LEU A 115 -9.67 6.61 -4.09
N GLU A 116 -9.96 7.45 -5.08
CA GLU A 116 -9.75 7.12 -6.50
C GLU A 116 -8.26 6.93 -6.80
N PHE A 117 -7.41 7.79 -6.24
CA PHE A 117 -5.97 7.70 -6.38
C PHE A 117 -5.44 6.39 -5.77
N ASN A 118 -5.81 6.07 -4.51
CA ASN A 118 -5.40 4.84 -3.85
C ASN A 118 -5.81 3.60 -4.67
N VAL A 119 -7.07 3.52 -5.07
CA VAL A 119 -7.60 2.37 -5.85
C VAL A 119 -6.90 2.25 -7.20
N LEU A 120 -6.56 3.37 -7.85
CA LEU A 120 -5.82 3.37 -9.12
C LEU A 120 -4.42 2.79 -8.93
N ILE A 121 -3.68 3.27 -7.94
CA ILE A 121 -2.30 2.83 -7.66
C ILE A 121 -2.26 1.38 -7.18
N GLU A 122 -3.15 1.00 -6.27
CA GLU A 122 -3.25 -0.36 -5.75
C GLU A 122 -3.52 -1.37 -6.88
N ARG A 123 -4.34 -1.00 -7.86
CA ARG A 123 -4.62 -1.86 -9.00
C ARG A 123 -3.56 -1.82 -10.08
N ALA A 124 -3.10 -0.63 -10.48
CA ALA A 124 -2.23 -0.46 -11.64
C ALA A 124 -0.75 -0.74 -11.32
N TYR A 125 -0.29 -0.31 -10.15
CA TYR A 125 1.11 -0.42 -9.74
C TYR A 125 1.39 -1.65 -8.88
N PHE A 126 0.51 -1.93 -7.89
CA PHE A 126 0.69 -3.09 -7.00
C PHE A 126 -0.07 -4.34 -7.45
N GLU A 127 -0.83 -4.26 -8.56
CA GLU A 127 -1.56 -5.38 -9.17
C GLU A 127 -2.52 -6.11 -8.22
N LEU A 128 -3.03 -5.42 -7.18
CA LEU A 128 -3.96 -6.01 -6.23
C LEU A 128 -5.28 -6.38 -6.92
N SER A 129 -5.91 -7.47 -6.48
CA SER A 129 -7.25 -7.85 -6.91
C SER A 129 -8.29 -6.86 -6.36
N PHE A 130 -9.43 -6.70 -7.04
CA PHE A 130 -10.51 -5.83 -6.54
C PHE A 130 -11.08 -6.28 -5.19
N LYS A 131 -10.94 -7.56 -4.83
CA LYS A 131 -11.31 -8.08 -3.51
C LYS A 131 -10.34 -7.57 -2.43
N GLU A 132 -9.04 -7.59 -2.71
CA GLU A 132 -8.00 -7.05 -1.83
C GLU A 132 -8.13 -5.54 -1.67
N ILE A 133 -8.34 -4.82 -2.77
CA ILE A 133 -8.56 -3.37 -2.78
C ILE A 133 -9.80 -3.00 -1.95
N ALA A 134 -10.91 -3.73 -2.10
CA ALA A 134 -12.11 -3.50 -1.32
C ALA A 134 -11.87 -3.69 0.18
N SER A 135 -11.16 -4.76 0.55
CA SER A 135 -10.78 -5.01 1.95
C SER A 135 -9.89 -3.91 2.51
N LEU A 136 -8.86 -3.51 1.76
CA LEU A 136 -7.88 -2.50 2.19
C LEU A 136 -8.52 -1.11 2.39
N ASN A 137 -9.43 -0.73 1.49
CA ASN A 137 -10.12 0.56 1.53
C ASN A 137 -11.48 0.52 2.26
N GLN A 138 -11.82 -0.59 2.93
CA GLN A 138 -13.09 -0.77 3.65
C GLN A 138 -14.34 -0.52 2.77
N LEU A 139 -14.26 -0.94 1.50
CA LEU A 139 -15.36 -0.86 0.57
C LEU A 139 -16.34 -2.03 0.76
N SER A 140 -17.61 -1.79 0.48
CA SER A 140 -18.67 -2.79 0.64
C SER A 140 -18.51 -4.03 -0.25
N SER A 141 -17.84 -3.89 -1.40
CA SER A 141 -17.67 -5.00 -2.34
C SER A 141 -16.53 -4.78 -3.34
N SER A 142 -16.09 -5.86 -3.97
CA SER A 142 -15.14 -5.80 -5.10
C SER A 142 -15.74 -5.07 -6.31
N SER A 143 -17.05 -5.06 -6.46
CA SER A 143 -17.75 -4.29 -7.50
C SER A 143 -17.62 -2.79 -7.27
N SER A 144 -17.71 -2.34 -6.02
CA SER A 144 -17.46 -0.94 -5.63
C SER A 144 -16.02 -0.51 -5.98
N ALA A 145 -15.02 -1.34 -5.63
CA ALA A 145 -13.63 -1.09 -5.99
C ALA A 145 -13.42 -0.99 -7.51
N ARG A 146 -14.05 -1.89 -8.28
CA ARG A 146 -14.00 -1.86 -9.75
C ARG A 146 -14.64 -0.60 -10.33
N GLY A 147 -15.76 -0.16 -9.77
CA GLY A 147 -16.44 1.07 -10.18
C GLY A 147 -15.58 2.31 -9.93
N ILE A 148 -14.93 2.40 -8.76
CA ILE A 148 -14.01 3.49 -8.42
C ILE A 148 -12.80 3.47 -9.37
N TYR A 149 -12.18 2.31 -9.59
CA TYR A 149 -11.07 2.15 -10.51
C TYR A 149 -11.42 2.64 -11.93
N LYS A 150 -12.61 2.26 -12.44
CA LYS A 150 -13.06 2.70 -13.77
C LYS A 150 -13.15 4.23 -13.85
N ARG A 151 -13.75 4.89 -12.86
CA ARG A 151 -13.85 6.35 -12.80
C ARG A 151 -12.47 7.00 -12.71
N ALA A 152 -11.60 6.51 -11.83
CA ALA A 152 -10.24 7.02 -11.68
C ALA A 152 -9.46 6.91 -12.99
N ARG A 153 -9.54 5.77 -13.66
CA ARG A 153 -8.90 5.54 -14.96
C ARG A 153 -9.42 6.48 -16.06
N GLU A 154 -10.72 6.73 -16.12
CA GLU A 154 -11.29 7.65 -17.11
C GLU A 154 -10.83 9.10 -16.86
N LYS A 155 -10.82 9.55 -15.62
CA LYS A 155 -10.32 10.87 -15.24
C LYS A 155 -8.83 11.05 -15.58
N SER A 156 -8.00 10.05 -15.27
CA SER A 156 -6.54 10.10 -15.49
C SER A 156 -6.11 9.80 -16.93
N LYS A 157 -7.05 9.49 -17.81
CA LYS A 157 -6.74 9.08 -19.21
C LYS A 157 -6.04 10.16 -20.03
N ALA A 158 -6.33 11.41 -19.78
CA ALA A 158 -5.68 12.54 -20.44
C ALA A 158 -4.22 12.66 -20.00
N SER A 159 -3.99 12.75 -18.69
CA SER A 159 -2.65 12.84 -18.10
C SER A 159 -1.76 11.63 -18.43
N LEU A 160 -2.32 10.41 -18.40
CA LEU A 160 -1.57 9.21 -18.76
C LEU A 160 -1.18 9.11 -20.24
N LYS A 161 -1.85 9.85 -21.14
CA LYS A 161 -1.47 9.87 -22.58
C LYS A 161 -0.18 10.64 -22.84
N GLU A 162 0.10 11.69 -22.07
CA GLU A 162 1.32 12.49 -22.21
C GLU A 162 2.58 11.73 -21.76
N TYR A 163 2.43 10.72 -20.90
CA TYR A 163 3.53 9.90 -20.36
C TYR A 163 3.69 8.52 -21.05
N ARG A 164 3.01 8.29 -22.16
CA ARG A 164 3.29 7.10 -22.97
C ARG A 164 4.54 7.34 -23.82
N PRO A 165 5.55 6.41 -23.73
CA PRO A 165 6.68 6.41 -24.64
C PRO A 165 6.24 6.12 -26.07
#